data_9fa65df1794b1f84600e5262bc249997
#
_entry.id   9fa65df1794b1f84600e5262bc249997
#
_cell.length_a   1.000
_cell.length_b   1.000
_cell.length_c   1.000
_cell.angle_alpha   90.00
_cell.angle_beta   90.00
_cell.angle_gamma   90.00
#
_symmetry.space_group_name_H-M   'P 1'
#
loop_
_entity.id
_entity.type
_entity.pdbx_description
1 polymer ?
#
loop_
_entity_poly.entity_id
_entity_poly.type
_entity_poly.pdbx_seq_one_letter_code
_entity_poly.pdbx_strand_id
1 'polypeptide(L)'
;MRASGGGTLAVMRLELRRLFVRPLAWVLGALTLAWLAWNFTLLLGSFLSLQIKLASLPDGPGFTDLVAVPLLGKLVELAFLVVPLLGMSTLAGERRNGTLPLLFGFGLAPARIVLGKYLALLVWLLLWLALTLAMPLALSHATTLDGGKLAAAAVGVVLLLATLAALAVACSAFATHPAIAAATALVLTLALWSINLGAQMAGVEDGAINWLAMSTHLQPLLRGLVSTTDLAWFVMVTLLLLALATRRLAAERERG
;
A
#
# COMPACT_ATOMS: atom_id res chain seq x y z
N MET A 1 3.55 4.88 -35.41
CA MET A 1 2.74 4.59 -34.22
C MET A 1 2.94 3.14 -33.74
N ARG A 2 4.11 2.78 -33.25
CA ARG A 2 4.35 1.47 -32.59
C ARG A 2 5.36 1.68 -31.48
N ALA A 3 4.89 1.95 -30.24
CA ALA A 3 5.57 1.73 -28.95
C ALA A 3 4.70 2.21 -27.77
N SER A 4 3.41 1.86 -27.71
CA SER A 4 2.53 2.34 -26.62
C SER A 4 2.79 1.68 -25.27
N GLY A 5 3.40 0.50 -25.21
CA GLY A 5 3.74 -0.20 -23.96
C GLY A 5 5.22 -0.12 -23.55
N GLY A 6 6.13 0.05 -24.49
CA GLY A 6 7.57 -0.05 -24.25
C GLY A 6 8.13 1.03 -23.29
N GLY A 7 7.62 2.25 -23.35
CA GLY A 7 8.12 3.36 -22.52
C GLY A 7 7.77 3.20 -21.02
N THR A 8 6.54 2.81 -20.70
CA THR A 8 6.12 2.58 -19.29
C THR A 8 6.90 1.41 -18.69
N LEU A 9 7.05 0.32 -19.42
CA LEU A 9 7.79 -0.86 -18.96
C LEU A 9 9.29 -0.56 -18.77
N ALA A 10 9.88 0.25 -19.65
CA ALA A 10 11.27 0.68 -19.52
C ALA A 10 11.48 1.53 -18.24
N VAL A 11 10.58 2.50 -17.97
CA VAL A 11 10.61 3.30 -16.75
C VAL A 11 10.41 2.40 -15.52
N MET A 12 9.44 1.49 -15.55
CA MET A 12 9.17 0.55 -14.46
C MET A 12 10.41 -0.31 -14.14
N ARG A 13 11.05 -0.90 -15.17
CA ARG A 13 12.27 -1.72 -14.98
C ARG A 13 13.41 -0.91 -14.39
N LEU A 14 13.61 0.32 -14.86
CA LEU A 14 14.65 1.21 -14.34
C LEU A 14 14.41 1.54 -12.88
N GLU A 15 13.18 1.92 -12.51
CA GLU A 15 12.83 2.25 -11.13
C GLU A 15 12.88 1.02 -10.22
N LEU A 16 12.41 -0.12 -10.69
CA LEU A 16 12.50 -1.37 -9.95
C LEU A 16 13.96 -1.72 -9.65
N ARG A 17 14.84 -1.64 -10.65
CA ARG A 17 16.28 -1.82 -10.45
C ARG A 17 16.86 -0.83 -9.44
N ARG A 18 16.43 0.44 -9.49
CA ARG A 18 16.85 1.46 -8.52
C ARG A 18 16.40 1.12 -7.10
N LEU A 19 15.15 0.64 -6.91
CA LEU A 19 14.65 0.22 -5.60
C LEU A 19 15.45 -0.96 -5.06
N PHE A 20 15.75 -1.97 -5.91
CA PHE A 20 16.52 -3.14 -5.50
C PHE A 20 18.01 -2.87 -5.27
N VAL A 21 18.59 -1.84 -5.88
CA VAL A 21 20.00 -1.45 -5.66
C VAL A 21 20.15 -0.52 -4.44
N ARG A 22 19.10 0.22 -4.08
CA ARG A 22 19.16 1.14 -2.93
C ARG A 22 19.11 0.38 -1.60
N PRO A 23 20.06 0.64 -0.67
CA PRO A 23 20.08 -0.04 0.62
C PRO A 23 18.83 0.27 1.46
N LEU A 24 18.21 1.44 1.31
CA LEU A 24 17.00 1.83 2.04
C LEU A 24 15.87 0.83 1.90
N ALA A 25 15.57 0.37 0.67
CA ALA A 25 14.48 -0.57 0.41
C ALA A 25 14.72 -1.93 1.08
N TRP A 26 15.99 -2.39 1.07
CA TRP A 26 16.37 -3.63 1.74
C TRP A 26 16.32 -3.53 3.26
N VAL A 27 16.84 -2.43 3.82
CA VAL A 27 16.81 -2.20 5.28
C VAL A 27 15.36 -2.11 5.77
N LEU A 28 14.51 -1.32 5.09
CA LEU A 28 13.09 -1.24 5.45
C LEU A 28 12.40 -2.60 5.29
N GLY A 29 12.65 -3.30 4.18
CA GLY A 29 12.09 -4.64 3.96
C GLY A 29 12.51 -5.63 5.03
N ALA A 30 13.80 -5.70 5.35
CA ALA A 30 14.32 -6.62 6.35
C ALA A 30 13.80 -6.32 7.77
N LEU A 31 13.82 -5.05 8.19
CA LEU A 31 13.33 -4.64 9.51
C LEU A 31 11.83 -4.90 9.66
N THR A 32 11.04 -4.56 8.65
CA THR A 32 9.60 -4.77 8.71
C THR A 32 9.20 -6.24 8.61
N LEU A 33 9.90 -7.05 7.80
CA LEU A 33 9.66 -8.49 7.76
C LEU A 33 10.09 -9.17 9.07
N ALA A 34 11.22 -8.77 9.68
CA ALA A 34 11.62 -9.26 10.99
C ALA A 34 10.59 -8.93 12.07
N TRP A 35 10.06 -7.69 12.06
CA TRP A 35 8.98 -7.27 12.95
C TRP A 35 7.69 -8.06 12.72
N LEU A 36 7.29 -8.29 11.46
CA LEU A 36 6.12 -9.10 11.12
C LEU A 36 6.30 -10.56 11.51
N ALA A 37 7.50 -11.14 11.32
CA ALA A 37 7.82 -12.50 11.76
C ALA A 37 7.74 -12.62 13.29
N TRP A 38 8.25 -11.63 14.02
CA TRP A 38 8.10 -11.57 15.47
C TRP A 38 6.62 -11.53 15.90
N ASN A 39 5.82 -10.63 15.30
CA ASN A 39 4.39 -10.58 15.59
C ASN A 39 3.66 -11.87 15.21
N PHE A 40 4.05 -12.50 14.09
CA PHE A 40 3.52 -13.80 13.71
C PHE A 40 3.75 -14.88 14.77
N THR A 41 4.96 -14.97 15.34
CA THR A 41 5.26 -15.93 16.42
C THR A 41 4.46 -15.64 17.69
N LEU A 42 4.25 -14.37 18.05
CA LEU A 42 3.41 -13.97 19.17
C LEU A 42 1.94 -14.34 18.98
N LEU A 43 1.39 -14.05 17.79
CA LEU A 43 0.01 -14.40 17.43
C LEU A 43 -0.19 -15.93 17.42
N LEU A 44 0.79 -16.65 16.87
CA LEU A 44 0.78 -18.11 16.87
C LEU A 44 0.82 -18.69 18.30
N GLY A 45 1.68 -18.17 19.16
CA GLY A 45 1.74 -18.57 20.57
C GLY A 45 0.43 -18.33 21.31
N SER A 46 -0.21 -17.18 21.07
CA SER A 46 -1.53 -16.84 21.62
C SER A 46 -2.61 -17.81 21.11
N PHE A 47 -2.61 -18.13 19.82
CA PHE A 47 -3.53 -19.10 19.23
C PHE A 47 -3.38 -20.48 19.83
N LEU A 48 -2.15 -20.99 19.95
CA LEU A 48 -1.86 -22.30 20.55
C LEU A 48 -2.31 -22.38 22.01
N SER A 49 -2.13 -21.33 22.80
CA SER A 49 -2.58 -21.28 24.20
C SER A 49 -4.10 -21.29 24.35
N LEU A 50 -4.83 -20.76 23.34
CA LEU A 50 -6.29 -20.71 23.34
C LEU A 50 -6.94 -21.91 22.64
N GLN A 51 -6.17 -22.74 21.94
CA GLN A 51 -6.68 -23.81 21.07
C GLN A 51 -7.61 -24.79 21.81
N ILE A 52 -7.28 -25.18 23.04
CA ILE A 52 -8.10 -26.10 23.86
C ILE A 52 -9.46 -25.48 24.19
N LYS A 53 -9.47 -24.16 24.52
CA LYS A 53 -10.69 -23.44 24.83
C LYS A 53 -11.55 -23.21 23.57
N LEU A 54 -10.92 -22.91 22.45
CA LEU A 54 -11.59 -22.69 21.16
C LEU A 54 -12.21 -23.97 20.60
N ALA A 55 -11.57 -25.12 20.80
CA ALA A 55 -12.09 -26.43 20.37
C ALA A 55 -13.43 -26.81 21.05
N SER A 56 -13.75 -26.21 22.19
CA SER A 56 -15.01 -26.43 22.91
C SER A 56 -16.15 -25.49 22.47
N LEU A 57 -15.85 -24.49 21.61
CA LEU A 57 -16.83 -23.51 21.13
C LEU A 57 -17.31 -23.92 19.72
N PRO A 58 -18.62 -24.19 19.51
CA PRO A 58 -19.16 -24.27 18.17
C PRO A 58 -18.98 -22.89 17.50
N ASP A 59 -18.42 -22.84 16.30
CA ASP A 59 -18.11 -21.60 15.54
C ASP A 59 -17.05 -20.67 16.16
N GLY A 60 -16.12 -21.22 16.94
CA GLY A 60 -14.99 -20.45 17.48
C GLY A 60 -14.09 -19.86 16.38
N PRO A 61 -13.46 -18.67 16.62
CA PRO A 61 -12.57 -18.04 15.65
C PRO A 61 -11.40 -18.97 15.33
N GLY A 62 -11.13 -19.15 14.03
CA GLY A 62 -10.08 -20.04 13.53
C GLY A 62 -8.70 -19.38 13.48
N PHE A 63 -7.71 -20.13 12.99
CA PHE A 63 -6.35 -19.64 12.77
C PHE A 63 -6.33 -18.40 11.86
N THR A 64 -7.17 -18.36 10.83
CA THR A 64 -7.28 -17.20 9.92
C THR A 64 -7.66 -15.95 10.67
N ASP A 65 -8.61 -16.02 11.62
CA ASP A 65 -9.11 -14.88 12.38
C ASP A 65 -8.13 -14.38 13.44
N LEU A 66 -7.43 -15.29 14.10
CA LEU A 66 -6.58 -14.96 15.24
C LEU A 66 -5.12 -14.73 14.87
N VAL A 67 -4.67 -15.23 13.71
CA VAL A 67 -3.28 -15.11 13.28
C VAL A 67 -3.13 -14.42 11.94
N ALA A 68 -3.77 -14.93 10.87
CA ALA A 68 -3.48 -14.44 9.52
C ALA A 68 -4.02 -13.02 9.30
N VAL A 69 -5.28 -12.74 9.65
CA VAL A 69 -5.88 -11.41 9.48
C VAL A 69 -5.24 -10.36 10.39
N PRO A 70 -4.99 -10.61 11.70
CA PRO A 70 -4.24 -9.66 12.53
C PRO A 70 -2.82 -9.39 12.03
N LEU A 71 -2.11 -10.39 11.48
CA LEU A 71 -0.81 -10.18 10.85
C LEU A 71 -0.90 -9.22 9.66
N LEU A 72 -1.91 -9.36 8.80
CA LEU A 72 -2.17 -8.40 7.72
C LEU A 72 -2.49 -7.01 8.26
N GLY A 73 -3.20 -6.89 9.38
CA GLY A 73 -3.41 -5.62 10.08
C GLY A 73 -2.09 -4.98 10.51
N LYS A 74 -1.14 -5.76 11.04
CA LYS A 74 0.21 -5.25 11.38
C LYS A 74 1.01 -4.82 10.14
N LEU A 75 0.85 -5.49 9.01
CA LEU A 75 1.44 -5.04 7.75
C LEU A 75 0.84 -3.68 7.32
N VAL A 76 -0.47 -3.49 7.44
CA VAL A 76 -1.15 -2.22 7.13
C VAL A 76 -0.63 -1.08 8.01
N GLU A 77 -0.46 -1.31 9.32
CA GLU A 77 0.13 -0.32 10.24
C GLU A 77 1.54 0.10 9.79
N LEU A 78 2.39 -0.87 9.40
CA LEU A 78 3.73 -0.59 8.89
C LEU A 78 3.72 0.10 7.52
N ALA A 79 2.75 -0.22 6.67
CA ALA A 79 2.63 0.37 5.34
C ALA A 79 2.46 1.89 5.40
N PHE A 80 1.83 2.43 6.44
CA PHE A 80 1.68 3.88 6.63
C PHE A 80 3.02 4.62 6.74
N LEU A 81 4.07 3.95 7.24
CA LEU A 81 5.42 4.52 7.31
C LEU A 81 6.26 4.11 6.10
N VAL A 82 6.23 2.84 5.71
CA VAL A 82 7.08 2.26 4.67
C VAL A 82 6.79 2.86 3.31
N VAL A 83 5.50 3.00 2.95
CA VAL A 83 5.12 3.46 1.60
C VAL A 83 5.52 4.92 1.36
N PRO A 84 5.25 5.89 2.26
CA PRO A 84 5.77 7.25 2.12
C PRO A 84 7.29 7.33 2.01
N LEU A 85 8.04 6.55 2.79
CA LEU A 85 9.51 6.54 2.76
C LEU A 85 10.07 5.97 1.45
N LEU A 86 9.46 4.92 0.89
CA LEU A 86 9.87 4.37 -0.40
C LEU A 86 9.47 5.28 -1.56
N GLY A 87 8.26 5.86 -1.49
CA GLY A 87 7.71 6.71 -2.54
C GLY A 87 8.27 8.13 -2.60
N MET A 88 8.86 8.64 -1.51
CA MET A 88 9.27 10.05 -1.39
C MET A 88 10.20 10.52 -2.50
N SER A 89 11.08 9.65 -3.00
CA SER A 89 12.11 10.01 -3.98
C SER A 89 11.71 9.72 -5.43
N THR A 90 10.48 9.28 -5.68
CA THR A 90 10.05 8.87 -7.04
C THR A 90 10.11 10.02 -8.05
N LEU A 91 9.55 11.17 -7.74
CA LEU A 91 9.56 12.38 -8.57
C LEU A 91 10.32 13.52 -7.91
N ALA A 92 10.12 13.77 -6.60
CA ALA A 92 10.81 14.80 -5.86
C ALA A 92 12.34 14.58 -5.82
N GLY A 93 12.80 13.32 -5.82
CA GLY A 93 14.22 12.99 -5.93
C GLY A 93 14.82 13.36 -7.28
N GLU A 94 14.11 13.15 -8.37
CA GLU A 94 14.57 13.54 -9.72
C GLU A 94 14.57 15.05 -9.91
N ARG A 95 13.57 15.74 -9.34
CA ARG A 95 13.50 17.19 -9.34
C ARG A 95 14.68 17.77 -8.57
N ARG A 96 14.97 17.28 -7.36
CA ARG A 96 16.12 17.71 -6.55
C ARG A 96 17.45 17.49 -7.26
N ASN A 97 17.61 16.36 -7.97
CA ASN A 97 18.85 16.01 -8.68
C ASN A 97 18.95 16.63 -10.08
N GLY A 98 17.95 17.41 -10.53
CA GLY A 98 17.95 18.02 -11.87
C GLY A 98 17.82 17.01 -13.02
N THR A 99 17.42 15.76 -12.74
CA THR A 99 17.31 14.70 -13.76
C THR A 99 15.94 14.65 -14.44
N LEU A 100 14.96 15.37 -13.92
CA LEU A 100 13.61 15.41 -14.46
C LEU A 100 13.53 15.93 -15.91
N PRO A 101 14.26 17.01 -16.30
CA PRO A 101 14.29 17.48 -17.69
C PRO A 101 14.86 16.44 -18.66
N LEU A 102 15.80 15.59 -18.23
CA LEU A 102 16.34 14.51 -19.04
C LEU A 102 15.27 13.49 -19.40
N LEU A 103 14.36 13.17 -18.45
CA LEU A 103 13.21 12.28 -18.72
C LEU A 103 12.25 12.87 -19.75
N PHE A 104 12.04 14.18 -19.72
CA PHE A 104 11.23 14.86 -20.73
C PHE A 104 11.91 14.86 -22.11
N GLY A 105 13.25 14.97 -22.15
CA GLY A 105 14.04 14.92 -23.38
C GLY A 105 13.92 13.61 -24.15
N PHE A 106 13.61 12.49 -23.47
CA PHE A 106 13.31 11.21 -24.12
C PHE A 106 11.92 11.15 -24.81
N GLY A 107 11.14 12.23 -24.82
CA GLY A 107 9.83 12.28 -25.45
C GLY A 107 8.76 11.42 -24.79
N LEU A 108 8.98 10.98 -23.54
CA LEU A 108 8.01 10.16 -22.80
C LEU A 108 6.84 11.03 -22.34
N ALA A 109 5.60 10.53 -22.53
CA ALA A 109 4.43 11.19 -21.99
C ALA A 109 4.45 11.17 -20.44
N PRO A 110 4.05 12.26 -19.76
CA PRO A 110 4.01 12.33 -18.29
C PRO A 110 3.29 11.16 -17.64
N ALA A 111 2.18 10.71 -18.23
CA ALA A 111 1.42 9.55 -17.75
C ALA A 111 2.27 8.26 -17.72
N ARG A 112 3.13 8.05 -18.72
CA ARG A 112 4.00 6.85 -18.79
C ARG A 112 5.08 6.88 -17.70
N ILE A 113 5.60 8.06 -17.37
CA ILE A 113 6.58 8.25 -16.31
C ILE A 113 5.92 7.95 -14.96
N VAL A 114 4.76 8.57 -14.67
CA VAL A 114 4.02 8.36 -13.41
C VAL A 114 3.61 6.90 -13.24
N LEU A 115 3.01 6.29 -14.27
CA LEU A 115 2.60 4.88 -14.22
C LEU A 115 3.79 3.93 -14.05
N GLY A 116 4.90 4.16 -14.74
CA GLY A 116 6.09 3.32 -14.60
C GLY A 116 6.66 3.35 -13.18
N LYS A 117 6.72 4.53 -12.55
CA LYS A 117 7.18 4.70 -11.17
C LYS A 117 6.21 4.08 -10.15
N TYR A 118 4.91 4.31 -10.34
CA TYR A 118 3.85 3.72 -9.52
C TYR A 118 3.90 2.19 -9.57
N LEU A 119 3.99 1.60 -10.75
CA LEU A 119 4.04 0.14 -10.91
C LEU A 119 5.31 -0.46 -10.30
N ALA A 120 6.46 0.21 -10.41
CA ALA A 120 7.68 -0.25 -9.76
C ALA A 120 7.55 -0.30 -8.23
N LEU A 121 6.98 0.74 -7.63
CA LEU A 121 6.71 0.78 -6.19
C LEU A 121 5.70 -0.30 -5.79
N LEU A 122 4.61 -0.45 -6.56
CA LEU A 122 3.58 -1.45 -6.31
C LEU A 122 4.13 -2.88 -6.37
N VAL A 123 4.98 -3.21 -7.35
CA VAL A 123 5.61 -4.54 -7.45
C VAL A 123 6.45 -4.85 -6.20
N TRP A 124 7.20 -3.88 -5.69
CA TRP A 124 7.97 -4.06 -4.47
C TRP A 124 7.06 -4.32 -3.26
N LEU A 125 5.96 -3.55 -3.13
CA LEU A 125 4.99 -3.71 -2.05
C LEU A 125 4.24 -5.04 -2.13
N LEU A 126 3.91 -5.50 -3.34
CA LEU A 126 3.30 -6.81 -3.53
C LEU A 126 4.25 -7.96 -3.19
N LEU A 127 5.55 -7.82 -3.46
CA LEU A 127 6.56 -8.78 -3.01
C LEU A 127 6.62 -8.81 -1.48
N TRP A 128 6.61 -7.65 -0.83
CA TRP A 128 6.58 -7.54 0.64
C TRP A 128 5.33 -8.21 1.24
N LEU A 129 4.15 -7.97 0.66
CA LEU A 129 2.90 -8.64 1.04
C LEU A 129 2.98 -10.16 0.82
N ALA A 130 3.49 -10.60 -0.32
CA ALA A 130 3.63 -12.04 -0.63
C ALA A 130 4.53 -12.75 0.38
N LEU A 131 5.65 -12.14 0.77
CA LEU A 131 6.54 -12.68 1.80
C LEU A 131 5.86 -12.75 3.18
N THR A 132 5.02 -11.76 3.50
CA THR A 132 4.22 -11.79 4.75
C THR A 132 3.16 -12.87 4.71
N LEU A 133 2.44 -13.02 3.60
CA LEU A 133 1.43 -14.06 3.43
C LEU A 133 2.05 -15.47 3.42
N ALA A 134 3.30 -15.62 3.00
CA ALA A 134 3.99 -16.90 3.04
C ALA A 134 4.10 -17.47 4.46
N MET A 135 4.13 -16.62 5.51
CA MET A 135 4.20 -17.06 6.91
C MET A 135 2.97 -17.89 7.34
N PRO A 136 1.73 -17.37 7.27
CA PRO A 136 0.56 -18.17 7.60
C PRO A 136 0.30 -19.30 6.60
N LEU A 137 0.63 -19.12 5.31
CA LEU A 137 0.46 -20.16 4.29
C LEU A 137 1.39 -21.36 4.51
N ALA A 138 2.58 -21.18 5.08
CA ALA A 138 3.47 -22.26 5.43
C ALA A 138 2.85 -23.24 6.45
N LEU A 139 1.89 -22.78 7.26
CA LEU A 139 1.17 -23.61 8.24
C LEU A 139 -0.16 -24.18 7.71
N SER A 140 -0.45 -24.02 6.41
CA SER A 140 -1.71 -24.49 5.79
C SER A 140 -1.93 -26.00 5.91
N HIS A 141 -0.86 -26.79 6.05
CA HIS A 141 -0.95 -28.24 6.26
C HIS A 141 -1.20 -28.63 7.73
N ALA A 142 -0.91 -27.74 8.67
CA ALA A 142 -1.04 -27.98 10.11
C ALA A 142 -2.33 -27.41 10.71
N THR A 143 -2.97 -26.44 10.02
CA THR A 143 -4.17 -25.75 10.49
C THR A 143 -5.19 -25.58 9.38
N THR A 144 -6.47 -25.49 9.74
CA THR A 144 -7.54 -25.17 8.78
C THR A 144 -7.51 -23.68 8.49
N LEU A 145 -7.12 -23.31 7.26
CA LEU A 145 -7.17 -21.95 6.75
C LEU A 145 -8.48 -21.71 6.02
N ASP A 146 -9.19 -20.64 6.40
CA ASP A 146 -10.29 -20.13 5.59
C ASP A 146 -9.71 -19.36 4.39
N GLY A 147 -9.59 -20.07 3.25
CA GLY A 147 -9.04 -19.53 2.02
C GLY A 147 -9.86 -18.37 1.46
N GLY A 148 -11.18 -18.37 1.62
CA GLY A 148 -12.05 -17.30 1.15
C GLY A 148 -11.81 -15.99 1.91
N LYS A 149 -11.77 -16.08 3.23
CA LYS A 149 -11.51 -14.94 4.09
C LYS A 149 -10.09 -14.38 3.91
N LEU A 150 -9.09 -15.27 3.82
CA LEU A 150 -7.71 -14.85 3.58
C LEU A 150 -7.54 -14.18 2.22
N ALA A 151 -8.19 -14.70 1.17
CA ALA A 151 -8.16 -14.09 -0.16
C ALA A 151 -8.82 -12.71 -0.17
N ALA A 152 -9.99 -12.55 0.48
CA ALA A 152 -10.66 -11.25 0.61
C ALA A 152 -9.79 -10.24 1.37
N ALA A 153 -9.17 -10.64 2.48
CA ALA A 153 -8.25 -9.81 3.24
C ALA A 153 -7.02 -9.42 2.41
N ALA A 154 -6.43 -10.37 1.68
CA ALA A 154 -5.29 -10.11 0.81
C ALA A 154 -5.64 -9.11 -0.31
N VAL A 155 -6.80 -9.25 -0.95
CA VAL A 155 -7.30 -8.30 -1.97
C VAL A 155 -7.46 -6.91 -1.34
N GLY A 156 -8.04 -6.80 -0.15
CA GLY A 156 -8.17 -5.53 0.56
C GLY A 156 -6.83 -4.86 0.81
N VAL A 157 -5.84 -5.62 1.26
CA VAL A 157 -4.48 -5.10 1.49
C VAL A 157 -3.79 -4.72 0.19
N VAL A 158 -3.95 -5.48 -0.91
CA VAL A 158 -3.43 -5.11 -2.25
C VAL A 158 -3.99 -3.77 -2.69
N LEU A 159 -5.30 -3.56 -2.57
CA LEU A 159 -5.95 -2.30 -2.94
C LEU A 159 -5.49 -1.13 -2.08
N LEU A 160 -5.35 -1.35 -0.77
CA LEU A 160 -4.79 -0.36 0.14
C LEU A 160 -3.36 0.02 -0.26
N LEU A 161 -2.47 -0.95 -0.47
CA LEU A 161 -1.09 -0.71 -0.88
C LEU A 161 -1.02 0.02 -2.22
N ALA A 162 -1.91 -0.31 -3.17
CA ALA A 162 -2.03 0.37 -4.45
C ALA A 162 -2.41 1.85 -4.27
N THR A 163 -3.37 2.13 -3.38
CA THR A 163 -3.80 3.51 -3.07
C THR A 163 -2.72 4.29 -2.35
N LEU A 164 -2.04 3.69 -1.36
CA LEU A 164 -0.93 4.33 -0.65
C LEU A 164 0.25 4.62 -1.59
N ALA A 165 0.57 3.69 -2.51
CA ALA A 165 1.59 3.91 -3.52
C ALA A 165 1.23 5.09 -4.45
N ALA A 166 -0.03 5.18 -4.89
CA ALA A 166 -0.51 6.29 -5.70
C ALA A 166 -0.44 7.62 -4.93
N LEU A 167 -0.81 7.61 -3.64
CA LEU A 167 -0.71 8.78 -2.76
C LEU A 167 0.74 9.24 -2.60
N ALA A 168 1.67 8.31 -2.35
CA ALA A 168 3.09 8.64 -2.20
C ALA A 168 3.69 9.22 -3.49
N VAL A 169 3.32 8.66 -4.66
CA VAL A 169 3.74 9.19 -5.97
C VAL A 169 3.12 10.57 -6.23
N ALA A 170 1.84 10.77 -5.89
CA ALA A 170 1.18 12.06 -6.01
C ALA A 170 1.85 13.12 -5.12
N CYS A 171 2.06 12.85 -3.84
CA CYS A 171 2.77 13.76 -2.93
C CYS A 171 4.18 14.07 -3.46
N SER A 172 4.90 13.08 -3.99
CA SER A 172 6.21 13.27 -4.61
C SER A 172 6.16 14.15 -5.87
N ALA A 173 5.05 14.13 -6.63
CA ALA A 173 4.86 15.00 -7.79
C ALA A 173 4.68 16.48 -7.41
N PHE A 174 4.09 16.76 -6.25
CA PHE A 174 3.88 18.14 -5.78
C PHE A 174 5.04 18.68 -4.94
N ALA A 175 5.82 17.83 -4.30
CA ALA A 175 6.91 18.22 -3.42
C ALA A 175 8.18 18.63 -4.18
N THR A 176 8.90 19.62 -3.65
CA THR A 176 10.22 20.03 -4.14
C THR A 176 11.33 19.16 -3.60
N HIS A 177 11.19 18.64 -2.37
CA HIS A 177 12.16 17.80 -1.69
C HIS A 177 11.55 16.45 -1.25
N PRO A 178 12.32 15.34 -1.27
CA PRO A 178 11.84 14.03 -0.84
C PRO A 178 11.28 14.02 0.59
N ALA A 179 11.91 14.73 1.53
CA ALA A 179 11.44 14.78 2.91
C ALA A 179 10.04 15.40 3.04
N ILE A 180 9.74 16.45 2.26
CA ILE A 180 8.41 17.08 2.21
C ILE A 180 7.40 16.09 1.62
N ALA A 181 7.79 15.35 0.56
CA ALA A 181 6.95 14.33 -0.03
C ALA A 181 6.60 13.21 0.97
N ALA A 182 7.57 12.73 1.76
CA ALA A 182 7.34 11.73 2.79
C ALA A 182 6.42 12.24 3.89
N ALA A 183 6.68 13.45 4.41
CA ALA A 183 5.87 14.05 5.48
C ALA A 183 4.42 14.29 5.04
N THR A 184 4.20 14.87 3.85
CA THR A 184 2.85 15.09 3.32
C THR A 184 2.12 13.78 3.04
N ALA A 185 2.80 12.76 2.48
CA ALA A 185 2.20 11.46 2.25
C ALA A 185 1.83 10.77 3.57
N LEU A 186 2.69 10.84 4.60
CA LEU A 186 2.41 10.28 5.91
C LEU A 186 1.20 10.96 6.57
N VAL A 187 1.18 12.30 6.60
CA VAL A 187 0.07 13.06 7.19
C VAL A 187 -1.25 12.77 6.47
N LEU A 188 -1.25 12.75 5.14
CA LEU A 188 -2.46 12.44 4.38
C LEU A 188 -2.92 10.99 4.58
N THR A 189 -1.99 10.03 4.67
CA THR A 189 -2.31 8.62 4.96
C THR A 189 -2.99 8.50 6.32
N LEU A 190 -2.39 9.11 7.37
CA LEU A 190 -2.94 9.07 8.72
C LEU A 190 -4.28 9.82 8.80
N ALA A 191 -4.42 10.95 8.13
CA ALA A 191 -5.67 11.70 8.06
C ALA A 191 -6.79 10.87 7.43
N LEU A 192 -6.56 10.26 6.25
CA LEU A 192 -7.54 9.41 5.58
C LEU A 192 -7.87 8.14 6.36
N TRP A 193 -6.93 7.64 7.16
CA TRP A 193 -7.17 6.48 8.01
C TRP A 193 -8.01 6.82 9.24
N SER A 194 -7.70 7.94 9.92
CA SER A 194 -8.27 8.30 11.23
C SER A 194 -9.46 9.26 11.17
N ILE A 195 -9.84 9.77 10.00
CA ILE A 195 -10.90 10.78 9.86
C ILE A 195 -12.24 10.31 10.45
N ASN A 196 -12.56 9.02 10.31
CA ASN A 196 -13.75 8.40 10.89
C ASN A 196 -13.72 8.44 12.43
N LEU A 197 -12.57 8.12 13.04
CA LEU A 197 -12.42 8.17 14.50
C LEU A 197 -12.57 9.59 15.04
N GLY A 198 -11.99 10.57 14.34
CA GLY A 198 -12.15 11.98 14.67
C GLY A 198 -13.59 12.46 14.58
N ALA A 199 -14.32 12.06 13.53
CA ALA A 199 -15.73 12.39 13.35
C ALA A 199 -16.61 11.79 14.48
N GLN A 200 -16.40 10.52 14.83
CA GLN A 200 -17.10 9.86 15.92
C GLN A 200 -16.85 10.56 17.27
N MET A 201 -15.61 10.94 17.57
CA MET A 201 -15.28 11.67 18.80
C MET A 201 -15.92 13.07 18.83
N ALA A 202 -16.09 13.70 17.68
CA ALA A 202 -16.75 15.00 17.55
C ALA A 202 -18.29 14.91 17.54
N GLY A 203 -18.87 13.72 17.60
CA GLY A 203 -20.31 13.50 17.49
C GLY A 203 -20.89 13.84 16.11
N VAL A 204 -20.04 13.87 15.06
CA VAL A 204 -20.45 14.15 13.69
C VAL A 204 -20.69 12.82 12.98
N GLU A 205 -21.94 12.43 12.87
CA GLU A 205 -22.38 11.24 12.11
C GLU A 205 -22.64 11.60 10.63
N ASP A 206 -21.65 12.20 9.96
CA ASP A 206 -21.79 12.54 8.55
C ASP A 206 -21.36 11.36 7.67
N GLY A 207 -22.30 10.87 6.85
CA GLY A 207 -22.05 9.78 5.92
C GLY A 207 -20.93 10.08 4.91
N ALA A 208 -20.72 11.34 4.53
CA ALA A 208 -19.66 11.74 3.62
C ALA A 208 -18.27 11.58 4.25
N ILE A 209 -18.12 11.91 5.54
CA ILE A 209 -16.86 11.76 6.27
C ILE A 209 -16.53 10.28 6.44
N ASN A 210 -17.52 9.47 6.83
CA ASN A 210 -17.36 8.02 6.95
C ASN A 210 -17.00 7.38 5.61
N TRP A 211 -17.58 7.87 4.50
CA TRP A 211 -17.28 7.37 3.16
C TRP A 211 -15.84 7.74 2.70
N LEU A 212 -15.28 8.85 3.19
CA LEU A 212 -13.90 9.25 2.85
C LEU A 212 -12.85 8.43 3.63
N ALA A 213 -13.23 7.82 4.75
CA ALA A 213 -12.32 7.09 5.61
C ALA A 213 -11.85 5.77 4.96
N MET A 214 -10.55 5.64 4.75
CA MET A 214 -9.93 4.43 4.18
C MET A 214 -10.17 3.19 5.08
N SER A 215 -10.21 3.37 6.40
CA SER A 215 -10.48 2.31 7.37
C SER A 215 -11.85 1.67 7.20
N THR A 216 -12.88 2.46 6.86
CA THR A 216 -14.27 2.00 6.67
C THR A 216 -14.38 0.99 5.53
N HIS A 217 -13.61 1.18 4.45
CA HIS A 217 -13.62 0.31 3.29
C HIS A 217 -12.69 -0.91 3.42
N LEU A 218 -11.64 -0.81 4.25
CA LEU A 218 -10.73 -1.93 4.46
C LEU A 218 -11.27 -2.96 5.47
N GLN A 219 -11.93 -2.51 6.54
CA GLN A 219 -12.41 -3.39 7.62
C GLN A 219 -13.34 -4.53 7.15
N PRO A 220 -14.33 -4.30 6.26
CA PRO A 220 -15.15 -5.38 5.72
C PRO A 220 -14.33 -6.43 4.97
N LEU A 221 -13.36 -6.00 4.15
CA LEU A 221 -12.48 -6.88 3.37
C LEU A 221 -11.61 -7.76 4.29
N LEU A 222 -11.10 -7.22 5.39
CA LEU A 222 -10.35 -7.98 6.40
C LEU A 222 -11.24 -9.01 7.12
N ARG A 223 -12.54 -8.75 7.22
CA ARG A 223 -13.51 -9.70 7.79
C ARG A 223 -14.02 -10.73 6.79
N GLY A 224 -13.54 -10.70 5.54
CA GLY A 224 -13.95 -11.61 4.48
C GLY A 224 -15.19 -11.16 3.69
N LEU A 225 -15.69 -9.96 3.94
CA LEU A 225 -16.85 -9.39 3.25
C LEU A 225 -16.36 -8.56 2.05
N VAL A 226 -16.60 -9.05 0.84
CA VAL A 226 -16.21 -8.36 -0.38
C VAL A 226 -17.39 -7.57 -0.93
N SER A 227 -17.31 -6.24 -0.84
CA SER A 227 -18.28 -5.32 -1.45
C SER A 227 -17.68 -4.66 -2.70
N THR A 228 -18.48 -4.60 -3.77
CA THR A 228 -18.10 -3.88 -5.00
C THR A 228 -17.88 -2.39 -4.75
N THR A 229 -18.61 -1.81 -3.79
CA THR A 229 -18.47 -0.41 -3.37
C THR A 229 -17.08 -0.14 -2.81
N ASP A 230 -16.57 -1.03 -1.93
CA ASP A 230 -15.26 -0.89 -1.31
C ASP A 230 -14.14 -1.04 -2.35
N LEU A 231 -14.27 -2.02 -3.25
CA LEU A 231 -13.32 -2.20 -4.35
C LEU A 231 -13.29 -0.97 -5.27
N ALA A 232 -14.47 -0.47 -5.65
CA ALA A 232 -14.60 0.71 -6.53
C ALA A 232 -14.00 1.96 -5.88
N TRP A 233 -14.17 2.14 -4.56
CA TRP A 233 -13.59 3.25 -3.82
C TRP A 233 -12.06 3.29 -3.94
N PHE A 234 -11.38 2.18 -3.64
CA PHE A 234 -9.92 2.10 -3.76
C PHE A 234 -9.43 2.36 -5.18
N VAL A 235 -10.09 1.78 -6.18
CA VAL A 235 -9.73 1.97 -7.59
C VAL A 235 -9.93 3.44 -7.99
N MET A 236 -11.05 4.05 -7.64
CA MET A 236 -11.36 5.45 -7.95
C MET A 236 -10.34 6.40 -7.33
N VAL A 237 -10.03 6.23 -6.04
CA VAL A 237 -9.04 7.08 -5.34
C VAL A 237 -7.65 6.90 -5.94
N THR A 238 -7.24 5.66 -6.26
CA THR A 238 -5.97 5.37 -6.92
C THR A 238 -5.87 6.09 -8.28
N LEU A 239 -6.90 5.98 -9.12
CA LEU A 239 -6.94 6.63 -10.43
C LEU A 239 -6.92 8.16 -10.31
N LEU A 240 -7.67 8.73 -9.36
CA LEU A 240 -7.68 10.16 -9.08
C LEU A 240 -6.29 10.68 -8.71
N LEU A 241 -5.60 10.00 -7.79
CA LEU A 241 -4.26 10.38 -7.34
C LEU A 241 -3.23 10.29 -8.47
N LEU A 242 -3.29 9.24 -9.30
CA LEU A 242 -2.42 9.11 -10.48
C LEU A 242 -2.72 10.16 -11.55
N ALA A 243 -3.99 10.51 -11.74
CA ALA A 243 -4.37 11.58 -12.66
C ALA A 243 -3.86 12.96 -12.17
N LEU A 244 -3.96 13.25 -10.88
CA LEU A 244 -3.40 14.47 -10.27
C LEU A 244 -1.88 14.54 -10.43
N ALA A 245 -1.16 13.44 -10.15
CA ALA A 245 0.29 13.35 -10.35
C ALA A 245 0.67 13.60 -11.81
N THR A 246 -0.08 13.00 -12.73
CA THR A 246 0.15 13.14 -14.17
C THR A 246 -0.08 14.57 -14.66
N ARG A 247 -1.17 15.20 -14.23
CA ARG A 247 -1.48 16.62 -14.56
C ARG A 247 -0.40 17.55 -14.03
N ARG A 248 0.05 17.32 -12.80
CA ARG A 248 1.13 18.13 -12.21
C ARG A 248 2.43 18.03 -13.02
N LEU A 249 2.80 16.80 -13.41
CA LEU A 249 4.00 16.56 -14.21
C LEU A 249 3.88 17.11 -15.63
N ALA A 250 2.68 17.07 -16.24
CA ALA A 250 2.41 17.69 -17.54
C ALA A 250 2.57 19.20 -17.50
N ALA A 251 1.98 19.87 -16.49
CA ALA A 251 2.10 21.31 -16.30
C ALA A 251 3.56 21.76 -16.05
N GLU A 252 4.39 20.93 -15.43
CA GLU A 252 5.81 21.19 -15.22
C GLU A 252 6.59 21.10 -16.54
N ARG A 253 6.25 20.14 -17.39
CA ARG A 253 6.83 19.99 -18.74
C ARG A 253 6.54 21.17 -19.67
N GLU A 254 5.37 21.79 -19.55
CA GLU A 254 4.97 22.95 -20.37
C GLU A 254 5.67 24.26 -19.96
N ARG A 255 6.19 24.30 -18.74
CA ARG A 255 6.86 25.50 -18.17
C ARG A 255 8.38 25.50 -18.34
N GLY A 256 8.96 24.38 -18.65
CA GLY A 256 10.43 24.20 -18.84
C GLY A 256 10.76 23.84 -20.25
#